data_a50130b0561276a5e6457ece37215660
#
_entry.id   a50130b0561276a5e6457ece37215660
#
_cell.length_a   1.000
_cell.length_b   1.000
_cell.length_c   1.000
_cell.angle_alpha   90.00
_cell.angle_beta   90.00
_cell.angle_gamma   90.00
#
_symmetry.space_group_name_H-M   'P 1'
#
loop_
_entity.id
_entity.type
_entity.pdbx_description
1 polymer ?
#
loop_
_entity_poly.entity_id
_entity_poly.type
_entity_poly.pdbx_seq_one_letter_code
_entity_poly.pdbx_strand_id
1 'polypeptide(L)'
;RGHEDFDVVCPSEYIIERMLRKDLLLPIDRNFGRTPDYIPNVSPYIRHELNKTSQPERQTEDYAVPYMWGTAGILFNKKFITPEEASTWNILWTPKNRSKILMKDSYRDAYGTAIIYAHARELADSTVTVEQLMNDNSPQAIALAEQRLKEMKPNIAGWEADFGKEMMTKNKAWINFTWSGDAVWAIEEADAVGVELDYTVPREGSNIWYDGW
;
A
#
# COMPACT_ATOMS: atom_id res chain seq x y z
N ARG A 1 18.56 -14.52 19.19
CA ARG A 1 17.39 -13.64 18.93
C ARG A 1 16.53 -13.78 20.16
N GLY A 2 16.32 -12.68 20.92
CA GLY A 2 15.47 -12.70 22.09
C GLY A 2 14.05 -13.09 21.69
N HIS A 3 13.42 -13.93 22.47
CA HIS A 3 11.98 -14.10 22.41
C HIS A 3 11.39 -12.88 23.11
N GLU A 4 10.81 -11.97 22.32
CA GLU A 4 9.96 -10.92 22.87
C GLU A 4 8.53 -11.45 22.79
N ASP A 5 7.88 -11.54 23.92
CA ASP A 5 6.47 -11.93 24.02
C ASP A 5 5.63 -10.66 23.87
N PHE A 6 4.78 -10.64 22.87
CA PHE A 6 3.82 -9.55 22.66
C PHE A 6 2.41 -10.04 22.98
N ASP A 7 1.67 -9.25 23.73
CA ASP A 7 0.26 -9.52 24.01
C ASP A 7 -0.62 -9.24 22.77
N VAL A 8 -0.26 -8.20 22.01
CA VAL A 8 -0.98 -7.76 20.80
C VAL A 8 0.02 -7.23 19.77
N VAL A 9 -0.25 -7.48 18.49
CA VAL A 9 0.50 -6.93 17.37
C VAL A 9 -0.48 -6.36 16.32
N CYS A 10 -0.06 -5.36 15.55
CA CYS A 10 -0.88 -4.76 14.50
C CYS A 10 -0.16 -4.81 13.14
N PRO A 11 -0.07 -5.96 12.53
CA PRO A 11 0.55 -6.11 11.20
C PRO A 11 -0.46 -5.95 10.06
N SER A 12 0.07 -5.81 8.84
CA SER A 12 -0.75 -5.85 7.64
C SER A 12 -1.27 -7.27 7.33
N GLU A 13 -2.34 -7.36 6.53
CA GLU A 13 -3.09 -8.56 6.20
C GLU A 13 -2.24 -9.76 5.79
N TYR A 14 -1.19 -9.54 4.97
CA TYR A 14 -0.32 -10.63 4.49
C TYR A 14 0.54 -11.25 5.60
N ILE A 15 0.84 -10.49 6.65
CA ILE A 15 1.50 -11.01 7.85
C ILE A 15 0.51 -11.76 8.71
N ILE A 16 -0.72 -11.25 8.86
CA ILE A 16 -1.81 -11.95 9.57
C ILE A 16 -2.05 -13.30 8.93
N GLU A 17 -2.21 -13.37 7.60
CA GLU A 17 -2.35 -14.61 6.85
C GLU A 17 -1.19 -15.59 7.14
N ARG A 18 0.05 -15.08 7.09
CA ARG A 18 1.23 -15.90 7.39
C ARG A 18 1.25 -16.42 8.82
N MET A 19 0.83 -15.60 9.79
CA MET A 19 0.75 -15.97 11.19
C MET A 19 -0.33 -17.03 11.43
N LEU A 20 -1.51 -16.87 10.81
CA LEU A 20 -2.58 -17.88 10.83
C LEU A 20 -2.11 -19.23 10.29
N ARG A 21 -1.49 -19.21 9.10
CA ARG A 21 -0.97 -20.42 8.45
C ARG A 21 0.11 -21.12 9.27
N LYS A 22 0.83 -20.40 10.11
CA LYS A 22 1.92 -20.90 10.98
C LYS A 22 1.50 -21.16 12.42
N ASP A 23 0.22 -20.99 12.73
CA ASP A 23 -0.32 -21.19 14.09
C ASP A 23 0.36 -20.30 15.15
N LEU A 24 0.53 -19.02 14.82
CA LEU A 24 1.23 -18.06 15.69
C LEU A 24 0.29 -17.09 16.40
N LEU A 25 -1.03 -17.19 16.16
CA LEU A 25 -2.04 -16.34 16.77
C LEU A 25 -2.93 -17.16 17.70
N LEU A 26 -3.35 -16.55 18.79
CA LEU A 26 -4.39 -17.08 19.67
C LEU A 26 -5.75 -16.51 19.25
N PRO A 27 -6.83 -17.29 19.34
CA PRO A 27 -8.17 -16.77 19.13
C PRO A 27 -8.49 -15.62 20.09
N ILE A 28 -9.26 -14.65 19.59
CA ILE A 28 -9.74 -13.53 20.42
C ILE A 28 -10.74 -14.07 21.45
N ASP A 29 -10.45 -13.85 22.74
CA ASP A 29 -11.44 -14.09 23.77
C ASP A 29 -12.53 -13.00 23.71
N ARG A 30 -13.75 -13.42 23.36
CA ARG A 30 -14.92 -12.52 23.23
C ARG A 30 -15.57 -12.19 24.58
N ASN A 31 -15.00 -12.66 25.69
CA ASN A 31 -15.48 -12.33 27.02
C ASN A 31 -14.82 -11.03 27.53
N PHE A 32 -15.37 -9.91 27.14
CA PHE A 32 -14.88 -8.57 27.53
C PHE A 32 -15.38 -8.10 28.93
N GLY A 33 -15.96 -8.99 29.73
CA GLY A 33 -16.48 -8.65 31.06
C GLY A 33 -17.61 -7.60 30.98
N ARG A 34 -17.34 -6.40 31.54
CA ARG A 34 -18.29 -5.28 31.50
C ARG A 34 -18.17 -4.40 30.25
N THR A 35 -17.13 -4.55 29.46
CA THR A 35 -16.92 -3.79 28.23
C THR A 35 -17.74 -4.39 27.12
N PRO A 36 -18.57 -3.61 26.41
CA PRO A 36 -19.32 -4.11 25.27
C PRO A 36 -18.40 -4.65 24.18
N ASP A 37 -18.83 -5.69 23.47
CA ASP A 37 -18.14 -6.15 22.26
C ASP A 37 -18.41 -5.20 21.10
N TYR A 38 -17.41 -4.38 20.75
CA TYR A 38 -17.48 -3.44 19.64
C TYR A 38 -17.00 -4.01 18.30
N ILE A 39 -16.47 -5.24 18.28
CA ILE A 39 -15.99 -5.85 17.03
C ILE A 39 -17.07 -5.92 15.94
N PRO A 40 -18.35 -6.21 16.25
CA PRO A 40 -19.43 -6.18 15.26
C PRO A 40 -19.64 -4.82 14.59
N ASN A 41 -19.13 -3.72 15.18
CA ASN A 41 -19.25 -2.37 14.60
C ASN A 41 -18.24 -2.08 13.49
N VAL A 42 -17.25 -2.95 13.30
CA VAL A 42 -16.33 -2.84 12.15
C VAL A 42 -17.09 -2.99 10.85
N SER A 43 -16.75 -2.16 9.86
CA SER A 43 -17.40 -2.18 8.54
C SER A 43 -17.49 -3.61 7.98
N PRO A 44 -18.67 -4.08 7.57
CA PRO A 44 -18.85 -5.41 6.98
C PRO A 44 -17.97 -5.62 5.73
N TYR A 45 -17.75 -4.56 4.94
CA TYR A 45 -16.87 -4.61 3.78
C TYR A 45 -15.43 -4.94 4.20
N ILE A 46 -14.88 -4.23 5.19
CA ILE A 46 -13.50 -4.42 5.65
C ILE A 46 -13.33 -5.80 6.30
N ARG A 47 -14.31 -6.26 7.07
CA ARG A 47 -14.33 -7.63 7.62
C ARG A 47 -14.31 -8.68 6.51
N HIS A 48 -15.13 -8.48 5.48
CA HIS A 48 -15.14 -9.38 4.32
C HIS A 48 -13.78 -9.43 3.63
N GLU A 49 -13.16 -8.29 3.39
CA GLU A 49 -11.85 -8.23 2.73
C GLU A 49 -10.76 -8.89 3.58
N LEU A 50 -10.71 -8.61 4.88
CA LEU A 50 -9.74 -9.25 5.78
C LEU A 50 -9.96 -10.77 5.85
N ASN A 51 -11.21 -11.24 5.81
CA ASN A 51 -11.55 -12.66 5.84
C ASN A 51 -11.10 -13.43 4.59
N LYS A 52 -10.74 -12.76 3.49
CA LYS A 52 -10.10 -13.40 2.33
C LYS A 52 -8.74 -14.03 2.69
N THR A 53 -8.13 -13.62 3.79
CA THR A 53 -6.89 -14.20 4.31
C THR A 53 -7.09 -15.43 5.18
N SER A 54 -8.34 -15.87 5.40
CA SER A 54 -8.70 -17.04 6.22
C SER A 54 -8.07 -18.31 5.69
N GLN A 55 -7.81 -19.23 6.62
CA GLN A 55 -7.35 -20.59 6.32
C GLN A 55 -8.53 -21.56 6.45
N PRO A 56 -8.48 -22.79 5.91
CA PRO A 56 -9.62 -23.71 5.87
C PRO A 56 -10.31 -23.95 7.22
N GLU A 57 -9.55 -23.94 8.31
CA GLU A 57 -10.07 -24.22 9.67
C GLU A 57 -9.98 -23.00 10.60
N ARG A 58 -9.60 -21.81 10.07
CA ARG A 58 -9.34 -20.61 10.86
C ARG A 58 -9.84 -19.38 10.13
N GLN A 59 -10.94 -18.82 10.61
CA GLN A 59 -11.44 -17.56 10.08
C GLN A 59 -10.61 -16.41 10.65
N THR A 60 -10.16 -15.50 9.80
CA THR A 60 -9.30 -14.38 10.24
C THR A 60 -9.98 -13.53 11.30
N GLU A 61 -11.30 -13.33 11.22
CA GLU A 61 -12.08 -12.55 12.19
C GLU A 61 -12.13 -13.15 13.62
N ASP A 62 -11.73 -14.41 13.77
CA ASP A 62 -11.59 -15.02 15.10
C ASP A 62 -10.24 -14.69 15.75
N TYR A 63 -9.28 -14.15 15.00
CA TYR A 63 -7.91 -13.92 15.44
C TYR A 63 -7.45 -12.48 15.28
N ALA A 64 -8.12 -11.69 14.45
CA ALA A 64 -7.73 -10.30 14.17
C ALA A 64 -8.93 -9.39 13.99
N VAL A 65 -8.79 -8.15 14.45
CA VAL A 65 -9.79 -7.09 14.26
C VAL A 65 -9.22 -6.05 13.30
N PRO A 66 -9.91 -5.74 12.18
CA PRO A 66 -9.48 -4.68 11.28
C PRO A 66 -9.32 -3.35 12.03
N TYR A 67 -8.22 -2.65 11.77
CA TYR A 67 -7.90 -1.36 12.37
C TYR A 67 -7.90 -0.24 11.34
N MET A 68 -7.04 -0.34 10.34
CA MET A 68 -6.89 0.65 9.26
C MET A 68 -6.83 -0.05 7.91
N TRP A 69 -7.16 0.70 6.87
CA TRP A 69 -6.99 0.27 5.49
C TRP A 69 -6.70 1.48 4.61
N GLY A 70 -6.15 1.23 3.45
CA GLY A 70 -5.90 2.28 2.49
C GLY A 70 -5.43 1.74 1.16
N THR A 71 -5.11 2.66 0.28
CA THR A 71 -4.57 2.39 -1.05
C THR A 71 -3.13 2.86 -1.14
N ALA A 72 -2.35 2.26 -2.01
CA ALA A 72 -1.12 2.85 -2.51
C ALA A 72 -1.44 3.70 -3.75
N GLY A 73 -0.75 4.81 -3.91
CA GLY A 73 -1.02 5.73 -5.02
C GLY A 73 0.06 6.79 -5.19
N ILE A 74 -0.28 7.82 -5.93
CA ILE A 74 0.60 8.91 -6.29
C ILE A 74 0.15 10.19 -5.60
N LEU A 75 0.94 10.67 -4.66
CA LEU A 75 0.88 12.04 -4.15
C LEU A 75 1.72 12.92 -5.05
N PHE A 76 1.16 14.00 -5.56
CA PHE A 76 1.85 14.87 -6.51
C PHE A 76 1.62 16.35 -6.22
N ASN A 77 2.62 17.15 -6.59
CA ASN A 77 2.58 18.60 -6.46
C ASN A 77 1.98 19.21 -7.73
N LYS A 78 0.81 19.82 -7.59
CA LYS A 78 0.01 20.42 -8.70
C LYS A 78 0.75 21.53 -9.46
N LYS A 79 1.77 22.14 -8.85
CA LYS A 79 2.63 23.12 -9.51
C LYS A 79 3.46 22.53 -10.64
N PHE A 80 3.84 21.23 -10.54
CA PHE A 80 4.77 20.59 -11.45
C PHE A 80 4.15 19.45 -12.25
N ILE A 81 3.10 18.83 -11.73
CA ILE A 81 2.46 17.64 -12.25
C ILE A 81 0.96 17.89 -12.39
N THR A 82 0.42 17.57 -13.55
CA THR A 82 -1.03 17.66 -13.77
C THR A 82 -1.73 16.39 -13.28
N PRO A 83 -3.05 16.47 -12.95
CA PRO A 83 -3.83 15.28 -12.61
C PRO A 83 -3.81 14.20 -13.69
N GLU A 84 -3.79 14.57 -14.97
CA GLU A 84 -3.71 13.62 -16.09
C GLU A 84 -2.38 12.88 -16.09
N GLU A 85 -1.27 13.56 -15.85
CA GLU A 85 0.05 12.92 -15.74
C GLU A 85 0.11 11.95 -14.56
N ALA A 86 -0.51 12.31 -13.42
CA ALA A 86 -0.55 11.47 -12.23
C ALA A 86 -1.52 10.28 -12.34
N SER A 87 -2.43 10.30 -13.33
CA SER A 87 -3.49 9.29 -13.48
C SER A 87 -3.00 7.90 -13.95
N THR A 88 -1.71 7.73 -14.16
CA THR A 88 -1.11 6.48 -14.65
C THR A 88 0.24 6.22 -13.97
N TRP A 89 0.54 4.96 -13.69
CA TRP A 89 1.85 4.55 -13.15
C TRP A 89 3.02 4.92 -14.07
N ASN A 90 2.78 5.14 -15.36
CA ASN A 90 3.83 5.56 -16.31
C ASN A 90 4.58 6.81 -15.85
N ILE A 91 4.00 7.66 -15.02
CA ILE A 91 4.64 8.87 -14.51
C ILE A 91 5.95 8.57 -13.76
N LEU A 92 6.04 7.40 -13.11
CA LEU A 92 7.25 6.97 -12.38
C LEU A 92 8.40 6.61 -13.34
N TRP A 93 8.09 6.20 -14.57
CA TRP A 93 9.06 5.86 -15.62
C TRP A 93 9.36 7.04 -16.56
N THR A 94 8.67 8.17 -16.39
CA THR A 94 8.82 9.33 -17.29
C THR A 94 10.10 10.11 -17.00
N PRO A 95 11.07 10.23 -17.94
CA PRO A 95 12.39 10.82 -17.68
C PRO A 95 12.36 12.30 -17.26
N LYS A 96 11.32 13.05 -17.61
CA LYS A 96 11.20 14.47 -17.18
C LYS A 96 11.12 14.63 -15.65
N ASN A 97 10.75 13.55 -14.94
CA ASN A 97 10.62 13.53 -13.48
C ASN A 97 11.90 13.03 -12.78
N ARG A 98 13.03 12.95 -13.51
CA ARG A 98 14.28 12.43 -13.01
C ARG A 98 14.72 13.14 -11.72
N SER A 99 15.03 12.34 -10.69
CA SER A 99 15.41 12.81 -9.35
C SER A 99 14.35 13.69 -8.67
N LYS A 100 13.06 13.51 -9.00
CA LYS A 100 11.94 14.22 -8.40
C LYS A 100 10.89 13.28 -7.80
N ILE A 101 11.14 11.98 -7.85
CA ILE A 101 10.21 10.94 -7.38
C ILE A 101 10.73 10.36 -6.08
N LEU A 102 9.87 10.25 -5.10
CA LEU A 102 10.07 9.43 -3.90
C LEU A 102 9.26 8.14 -4.01
N MET A 103 9.82 7.07 -3.49
CA MET A 103 9.18 5.75 -3.39
C MET A 103 9.16 5.28 -1.95
N LYS A 104 8.09 4.63 -1.52
CA LYS A 104 8.07 3.91 -0.25
C LYS A 104 9.13 2.81 -0.24
N ASP A 105 9.87 2.71 0.86
CA ASP A 105 10.83 1.63 1.11
C ASP A 105 10.10 0.35 1.53
N SER A 106 9.32 -0.17 0.59
CA SER A 106 8.50 -1.38 0.74
C SER A 106 8.68 -2.25 -0.51
N TYR A 107 9.26 -3.43 -0.33
CA TYR A 107 9.47 -4.35 -1.45
C TYR A 107 8.17 -4.84 -2.09
N ARG A 108 7.09 -5.02 -1.31
CA ARG A 108 5.78 -5.43 -1.83
C ARG A 108 5.16 -4.35 -2.70
N ASP A 109 5.20 -3.10 -2.23
CA ASP A 109 4.65 -1.97 -2.97
C ASP A 109 5.46 -1.68 -4.24
N ALA A 110 6.80 -1.74 -4.14
CA ALA A 110 7.67 -1.58 -5.29
C ALA A 110 7.44 -2.67 -6.34
N TYR A 111 7.36 -3.96 -5.91
CA TYR A 111 7.01 -5.06 -6.79
C TYR A 111 5.65 -4.85 -7.46
N GLY A 112 4.62 -4.58 -6.65
CA GLY A 112 3.26 -4.41 -7.12
C GLY A 112 3.13 -3.30 -8.16
N THR A 113 3.74 -2.14 -7.89
CA THR A 113 3.75 -1.03 -8.85
C THR A 113 4.43 -1.40 -10.15
N ALA A 114 5.57 -2.10 -10.10
CA ALA A 114 6.33 -2.49 -11.28
C ALA A 114 5.59 -3.52 -12.13
N ILE A 115 4.95 -4.51 -11.51
CA ILE A 115 4.23 -5.56 -12.23
C ILE A 115 2.92 -5.04 -12.83
N ILE A 116 2.20 -4.16 -12.12
CA ILE A 116 1.01 -3.48 -12.65
C ILE A 116 1.39 -2.62 -13.86
N TYR A 117 2.45 -1.82 -13.75
CA TYR A 117 2.94 -1.03 -14.87
C TYR A 117 3.34 -1.89 -16.07
N ALA A 118 4.02 -3.02 -15.85
CA ALA A 118 4.44 -3.92 -16.90
C ALA A 118 3.26 -4.54 -17.68
N HIS A 119 2.12 -4.72 -17.01
CA HIS A 119 0.90 -5.33 -17.55
C HIS A 119 -0.25 -4.32 -17.75
N ALA A 120 0.07 -3.03 -17.89
CA ALA A 120 -0.94 -1.98 -18.04
C ALA A 120 -1.90 -2.24 -19.22
N ARG A 121 -1.42 -2.85 -20.30
CA ARG A 121 -2.25 -3.19 -21.47
C ARG A 121 -3.19 -4.35 -21.16
N GLU A 122 -2.68 -5.43 -20.57
CA GLU A 122 -3.47 -6.61 -20.21
C GLU A 122 -4.55 -6.26 -19.16
N LEU A 123 -4.24 -5.34 -18.25
CA LEU A 123 -5.22 -4.78 -17.30
C LEU A 123 -6.31 -3.98 -18.03
N ALA A 124 -5.94 -3.12 -18.99
CA ALA A 124 -6.90 -2.36 -19.79
C ALA A 124 -7.80 -3.27 -20.63
N ASP A 125 -7.26 -4.36 -21.16
CA ASP A 125 -7.98 -5.37 -21.94
C ASP A 125 -8.73 -6.38 -21.05
N SER A 126 -8.66 -6.23 -19.70
CA SER A 126 -9.26 -7.12 -18.70
C SER A 126 -8.87 -8.61 -18.84
N THR A 127 -7.67 -8.88 -19.37
CA THR A 127 -7.13 -10.24 -19.53
C THR A 127 -6.43 -10.73 -18.27
N VAL A 128 -6.05 -9.82 -17.39
CA VAL A 128 -5.51 -10.09 -16.05
C VAL A 128 -6.13 -9.14 -15.04
N THR A 129 -6.04 -9.49 -13.76
CA THR A 129 -6.48 -8.61 -12.66
C THR A 129 -5.31 -8.14 -11.81
N VAL A 130 -5.47 -7.01 -11.11
CA VAL A 130 -4.47 -6.51 -10.15
C VAL A 130 -4.18 -7.58 -9.09
N GLU A 131 -5.21 -8.26 -8.59
CA GLU A 131 -5.07 -9.32 -7.59
C GLU A 131 -4.17 -10.47 -8.09
N GLN A 132 -4.37 -10.92 -9.34
CA GLN A 132 -3.53 -11.95 -9.94
C GLN A 132 -2.07 -11.51 -10.03
N LEU A 133 -1.82 -10.28 -10.50
CA LEU A 133 -0.47 -9.73 -10.65
C LEU A 133 0.24 -9.54 -9.30
N MET A 134 -0.46 -8.99 -8.32
CA MET A 134 0.10 -8.74 -6.98
C MET A 134 0.48 -10.01 -6.22
N ASN A 135 -0.17 -11.13 -6.55
CA ASN A 135 0.06 -12.43 -5.91
C ASN A 135 0.89 -13.38 -6.79
N ASP A 136 1.31 -12.97 -7.98
CA ASP A 136 2.21 -13.77 -8.81
C ASP A 136 3.64 -13.68 -8.27
N ASN A 137 4.13 -14.77 -7.72
CA ASN A 137 5.48 -14.92 -7.20
C ASN A 137 6.35 -15.82 -8.08
N SER A 138 5.97 -16.02 -9.34
CA SER A 138 6.75 -16.78 -10.30
C SER A 138 8.11 -16.12 -10.57
N PRO A 139 9.16 -16.90 -10.87
CA PRO A 139 10.46 -16.34 -11.26
C PRO A 139 10.37 -15.37 -12.43
N GLN A 140 9.44 -15.60 -13.36
CA GLN A 140 9.21 -14.75 -14.53
C GLN A 140 8.64 -13.37 -14.12
N ALA A 141 7.62 -13.35 -13.27
CA ALA A 141 7.03 -12.12 -12.76
C ALA A 141 8.04 -11.30 -11.94
N ILE A 142 8.81 -11.98 -11.06
CA ILE A 142 9.86 -11.32 -10.27
C ILE A 142 10.94 -10.72 -11.19
N ALA A 143 11.41 -11.43 -12.19
CA ALA A 143 12.41 -10.94 -13.14
C ALA A 143 11.90 -9.73 -13.96
N LEU A 144 10.63 -9.75 -14.37
CA LEU A 144 9.99 -8.64 -15.08
C LEU A 144 9.87 -7.40 -14.18
N ALA A 145 9.41 -7.59 -12.94
CA ALA A 145 9.32 -6.50 -11.97
C ALA A 145 10.72 -5.88 -11.68
N GLU A 146 11.74 -6.73 -11.49
CA GLU A 146 13.13 -6.27 -11.30
C GLU A 146 13.62 -5.43 -12.49
N GLN A 147 13.35 -5.89 -13.70
CA GLN A 147 13.72 -5.13 -14.91
C GLN A 147 13.05 -3.75 -14.90
N ARG A 148 11.74 -3.67 -14.66
CA ARG A 148 10.99 -2.40 -14.61
C ARG A 148 11.50 -1.48 -13.50
N LEU A 149 11.80 -2.01 -12.33
CA LEU A 149 12.38 -1.21 -11.23
C LEU A 149 13.75 -0.65 -11.58
N LYS A 150 14.61 -1.42 -12.26
CA LYS A 150 15.90 -0.93 -12.75
C LYS A 150 15.74 0.20 -13.77
N GLU A 151 14.74 0.12 -14.66
CA GLU A 151 14.41 1.18 -15.62
C GLU A 151 13.93 2.46 -14.92
N MET A 152 13.13 2.32 -13.85
CA MET A 152 12.61 3.44 -13.06
C MET A 152 13.69 4.10 -12.18
N LYS A 153 14.64 3.33 -11.68
CA LYS A 153 15.63 3.75 -10.67
C LYS A 153 16.29 5.12 -10.94
N PRO A 154 16.67 5.50 -12.19
CA PRO A 154 17.24 6.82 -12.47
C PRO A 154 16.32 8.00 -12.15
N ASN A 155 15.01 7.79 -12.06
CA ASN A 155 14.03 8.82 -11.76
C ASN A 155 13.84 9.04 -10.26
N ILE A 156 14.27 8.07 -9.43
CA ILE A 156 14.05 8.06 -8.00
C ILE A 156 15.07 8.97 -7.30
N ALA A 157 14.56 9.93 -6.53
CA ALA A 157 15.36 10.79 -5.65
C ALA A 157 15.70 10.13 -4.31
N GLY A 158 14.82 9.25 -3.83
CA GLY A 158 15.00 8.52 -2.58
C GLY A 158 13.93 7.50 -2.30
N TRP A 159 14.31 6.50 -1.51
CA TRP A 159 13.39 5.54 -0.89
C TRP A 159 13.11 6.03 0.52
N GLU A 160 11.85 6.04 0.93
CA GLU A 160 11.43 6.69 2.15
C GLU A 160 10.42 5.84 2.94
N ALA A 161 10.49 5.94 4.26
CA ALA A 161 9.46 5.40 5.15
C ALA A 161 8.53 6.52 5.65
N ASP A 162 9.10 7.64 6.12
CA ASP A 162 8.34 8.73 6.75
C ASP A 162 8.67 10.14 6.24
N PHE A 163 9.88 10.38 5.72
CA PHE A 163 10.33 11.73 5.35
C PHE A 163 9.71 12.27 4.05
N GLY A 164 9.04 11.42 3.28
CA GLY A 164 8.42 11.80 2.01
C GLY A 164 7.40 12.92 2.17
N LYS A 165 6.62 12.88 3.22
CA LYS A 165 5.62 13.92 3.57
C LYS A 165 6.27 15.30 3.65
N GLU A 166 7.36 15.42 4.39
CA GLU A 166 8.09 16.67 4.57
C GLU A 166 8.74 17.16 3.26
N MET A 167 9.27 16.24 2.46
CA MET A 167 9.88 16.58 1.17
C MET A 167 8.85 17.15 0.19
N MET A 168 7.63 16.63 0.20
CA MET A 168 6.53 17.13 -0.63
C MET A 168 6.07 18.52 -0.18
N THR A 169 5.84 18.74 1.13
CA THR A 169 5.42 20.04 1.68
C THR A 169 6.47 21.14 1.45
N LYS A 170 7.75 20.78 1.34
CA LYS A 170 8.85 21.70 1.06
C LYS A 170 9.18 21.88 -0.43
N ASN A 171 8.39 21.36 -1.35
CA ASN A 171 8.63 21.39 -2.81
C ASN A 171 9.96 20.74 -3.25
N LYS A 172 10.55 19.86 -2.44
CA LYS A 172 11.81 19.17 -2.75
C LYS A 172 11.63 17.95 -3.65
N ALA A 173 10.47 17.32 -3.56
CA ALA A 173 9.99 16.30 -4.49
C ALA A 173 8.72 16.76 -5.19
N TRP A 174 8.43 16.19 -6.36
CA TRP A 174 7.23 16.50 -7.14
C TRP A 174 6.20 15.40 -7.08
N ILE A 175 6.68 14.17 -6.88
CA ILE A 175 5.90 12.94 -6.88
C ILE A 175 6.36 12.10 -5.71
N ASN A 176 5.43 11.53 -4.98
CA ASN A 176 5.69 10.49 -3.99
C ASN A 176 4.72 9.33 -4.20
N PHE A 177 5.25 8.15 -4.51
CA PHE A 177 4.51 6.92 -4.33
C PHE A 177 4.32 6.71 -2.84
N THR A 178 3.07 6.74 -2.37
CA THR A 178 2.79 6.70 -0.93
C THR A 178 1.45 6.04 -0.63
N TRP A 179 1.20 5.79 0.64
CA TRP A 179 -0.07 5.31 1.15
C TRP A 179 -1.07 6.44 1.33
N SER A 180 -2.35 6.15 1.13
CA SER A 180 -3.42 7.17 1.18
C SER A 180 -3.47 7.93 2.50
N GLY A 181 -3.22 7.29 3.63
CA GLY A 181 -3.19 7.96 4.94
C GLY A 181 -2.07 9.01 5.04
N ASP A 182 -0.85 8.67 4.59
CA ASP A 182 0.27 9.61 4.50
C ASP A 182 -0.01 10.76 3.53
N ALA A 183 -0.70 10.44 2.42
CA ALA A 183 -1.07 11.45 1.42
C ALA A 183 -2.05 12.48 1.99
N VAL A 184 -3.09 12.04 2.69
CA VAL A 184 -4.08 12.94 3.33
C VAL A 184 -3.38 13.88 4.31
N TRP A 185 -2.55 13.33 5.19
CA TRP A 185 -1.78 14.13 6.13
C TRP A 185 -0.87 15.15 5.42
N ALA A 186 -0.15 14.72 4.37
CA ALA A 186 0.74 15.61 3.62
C ALA A 186 -0.01 16.73 2.89
N ILE A 187 -1.22 16.47 2.38
CA ILE A 187 -2.07 17.47 1.73
C ILE A 187 -2.49 18.53 2.75
N GLU A 188 -2.95 18.12 3.93
CA GLU A 188 -3.37 19.05 5.01
C GLU A 188 -2.20 19.94 5.46
N GLU A 189 -1.03 19.37 5.71
CA GLU A 189 0.16 20.13 6.11
C GLU A 189 0.68 21.05 4.99
N ALA A 190 0.58 20.62 3.73
CA ALA A 190 1.01 21.40 2.58
C ALA A 190 0.11 22.63 2.36
N ASP A 191 -1.20 22.48 2.54
CA ASP A 191 -2.16 23.56 2.42
C ASP A 191 -1.85 24.69 3.41
N ALA A 192 -1.47 24.35 4.64
CA ALA A 192 -1.08 25.32 5.67
C ALA A 192 0.14 26.18 5.29
N VAL A 193 0.98 25.73 4.36
CA VAL A 193 2.17 26.46 3.87
C VAL A 193 2.04 26.90 2.41
N GLY A 194 0.84 26.82 1.83
CA GLY A 194 0.55 27.28 0.47
C GLY A 194 1.13 26.40 -0.64
N VAL A 195 1.33 25.10 -0.37
CA VAL A 195 1.75 24.09 -1.36
C VAL A 195 0.55 23.23 -1.73
N GLU A 196 0.16 23.24 -2.99
CA GLU A 196 -0.96 22.47 -3.48
C GLU A 196 -0.53 21.04 -3.86
N LEU A 197 -0.86 20.08 -3.01
CA LEU A 197 -0.72 18.66 -3.27
C LEU A 197 -2.07 18.03 -3.61
N ASP A 198 -2.02 16.91 -4.32
CA ASP A 198 -3.19 16.06 -4.55
C ASP A 198 -2.76 14.59 -4.63
N TYR A 199 -3.71 13.68 -4.44
CA TYR A 199 -3.48 12.24 -4.43
C TYR A 199 -4.41 11.53 -5.39
N THR A 200 -3.87 10.56 -6.13
CA THR A 200 -4.66 9.73 -7.01
C THR A 200 -4.21 8.27 -6.97
N VAL A 201 -5.16 7.36 -7.13
CA VAL A 201 -4.88 5.98 -7.48
C VAL A 201 -4.87 5.88 -9.01
N PRO A 202 -3.76 5.46 -9.64
CA PRO A 202 -3.69 5.33 -11.08
C PRO A 202 -4.74 4.40 -11.67
N ARG A 203 -5.15 4.68 -12.90
CA ARG A 203 -6.23 3.98 -13.61
C ARG A 203 -5.97 2.49 -13.85
N GLU A 204 -4.71 2.08 -13.87
CA GLU A 204 -4.34 0.67 -13.98
C GLU A 204 -4.68 -0.13 -12.71
N GLY A 205 -5.10 0.57 -11.66
CA GLY A 205 -5.35 -0.02 -10.35
C GLY A 205 -4.13 -0.03 -9.44
N SER A 206 -4.33 -0.42 -8.21
CA SER A 206 -3.30 -0.40 -7.18
C SER A 206 -3.54 -1.43 -6.08
N ASN A 207 -2.58 -1.53 -5.16
CA ASN A 207 -2.71 -2.30 -3.95
C ASN A 207 -3.69 -1.65 -2.97
N ILE A 208 -4.55 -2.45 -2.37
CA ILE A 208 -5.29 -2.14 -1.14
C ILE A 208 -4.64 -2.92 -0.01
N TRP A 209 -4.41 -2.27 1.11
CA TRP A 209 -3.83 -2.89 2.30
C TRP A 209 -4.77 -2.74 3.50
N TYR A 210 -4.68 -3.69 4.41
CA TYR A 210 -5.46 -3.76 5.65
C TYR A 210 -4.54 -4.10 6.79
N ASP A 211 -4.59 -3.31 7.86
CA ASP A 211 -3.91 -3.59 9.11
C ASP A 211 -4.93 -4.06 10.14
N GLY A 212 -4.53 -4.99 11.01
CA GLY A 212 -5.40 -5.55 12.04
C GLY A 212 -4.66 -5.85 13.33
N TRP A 213 -5.39 -5.67 14.43
CA TRP A 213 -4.95 -6.07 15.78
C TRP A 213 -5.21 -7.54 16.03
#